data_ba2c2e4fcc2257ec87c7eb003be40ce3
#
_entry.id   ba2c2e4fcc2257ec87c7eb003be40ce3
#
_cell.length_a   1.000
_cell.length_b   1.000
_cell.length_c   1.000
_cell.angle_alpha   90.00
_cell.angle_beta   90.00
_cell.angle_gamma   90.00
#
_symmetry.space_group_name_H-M   'P 1'
#
loop_
_entity.id
_entity.type
_entity.pdbx_description
1 polymer ?
#
loop_
_entity_poly.entity_id
_entity_poly.type
_entity_poly.pdbx_seq_one_letter_code
_entity_poly.pdbx_strand_id
1 'polypeptide(L)'
;AEMHLPFRIECPAELLPVLGQIPNYQKLHRATFQLTPSAPSPAFCPDEVNESPRLQNVYEILQEGFPNLLEYSLWLTDVSHRCRHGMSKVLTYKNSSTLTLVYDWKGNVLVGQVATKLAQRGSGYARDFLRWIAGKLAAEGKQAALFALDVRISFYREIGFQEIASEYVLERQDIPKEQQEKGAL
;
A
#
# COMPACT_ATOMS: atom_id res chain seq x y z
N ALA A 1 24.72 14.40 -23.88
CA ALA A 1 23.30 14.03 -23.66
C ALA A 1 23.15 13.62 -22.21
N GLU A 2 22.51 14.44 -21.41
CA GLU A 2 22.14 14.06 -20.05
C GLU A 2 21.15 12.90 -20.16
N MET A 3 21.57 11.72 -19.70
CA MET A 3 20.67 10.58 -19.57
C MET A 3 19.66 10.93 -18.50
N HIS A 4 18.36 10.96 -18.86
CA HIS A 4 17.31 11.10 -17.88
C HIS A 4 17.29 9.88 -16.96
N LEU A 5 17.88 10.02 -15.78
CA LEU A 5 17.84 8.97 -14.77
C LEU A 5 16.41 8.81 -14.23
N PRO A 6 15.91 7.58 -14.03
CA PRO A 6 14.57 7.36 -13.53
C PRO A 6 14.42 7.95 -12.12
N PHE A 7 13.23 8.43 -11.81
CA PHE A 7 12.91 8.93 -10.46
C PHE A 7 12.97 7.82 -9.40
N ARG A 8 12.54 6.63 -9.79
CA ARG A 8 12.46 5.46 -8.90
C ARG A 8 12.90 4.21 -9.64
N ILE A 9 13.71 3.38 -8.97
CA ILE A 9 14.14 2.08 -9.46
C ILE A 9 13.75 1.04 -8.40
N GLU A 10 13.02 0.02 -8.80
CA GLU A 10 12.74 -1.15 -7.98
C GLU A 10 13.64 -2.28 -8.43
N CYS A 11 14.39 -2.87 -7.51
CA CYS A 11 15.35 -3.92 -7.84
C CYS A 11 15.40 -5.02 -6.77
N PRO A 12 15.59 -6.28 -7.20
CA PRO A 12 15.85 -7.35 -6.26
C PRO A 12 17.20 -7.14 -5.57
N ALA A 13 17.39 -7.79 -4.42
CA ALA A 13 18.57 -7.62 -3.57
C ALA A 13 19.90 -7.91 -4.31
N GLU A 14 19.86 -8.85 -5.24
CA GLU A 14 21.03 -9.27 -6.03
C GLU A 14 21.61 -8.16 -6.92
N LEU A 15 20.76 -7.23 -7.38
CA LEU A 15 21.18 -6.09 -8.21
C LEU A 15 21.63 -4.88 -7.41
N LEU A 16 21.39 -4.86 -6.11
CA LEU A 16 21.74 -3.73 -5.25
C LEU A 16 23.25 -3.39 -5.24
N PRO A 17 24.20 -4.35 -5.30
CA PRO A 17 25.62 -4.04 -5.35
C PRO A 17 26.02 -3.17 -6.57
N VAL A 18 25.28 -3.32 -7.67
CA VAL A 18 25.52 -2.55 -8.91
C VAL A 18 24.70 -1.26 -8.92
N LEU A 19 23.39 -1.38 -8.78
CA LEU A 19 22.47 -0.24 -8.89
C LEU A 19 22.55 0.69 -7.68
N GLY A 20 22.85 0.17 -6.50
CA GLY A 20 22.97 0.95 -5.28
C GLY A 20 24.21 1.86 -5.21
N GLN A 21 25.10 1.81 -6.21
CA GLN A 21 26.25 2.72 -6.35
C GLN A 21 25.89 3.98 -7.17
N ILE A 22 24.70 4.02 -7.78
CA ILE A 22 24.27 5.20 -8.54
C ILE A 22 24.13 6.37 -7.54
N PRO A 23 24.81 7.51 -7.79
CA PRO A 23 24.76 8.66 -6.89
C PRO A 23 23.37 9.27 -6.82
N ASN A 24 23.08 9.98 -5.73
CA ASN A 24 21.85 10.71 -5.50
C ASN A 24 20.57 9.83 -5.39
N TYR A 25 20.73 8.54 -5.05
CA TYR A 25 19.59 7.67 -4.73
C TYR A 25 19.60 7.28 -3.25
N GLN A 26 18.46 7.49 -2.59
CA GLN A 26 18.18 6.89 -1.29
C GLN A 26 17.76 5.44 -1.48
N LYS A 27 18.32 4.55 -0.68
CA LYS A 27 17.98 3.13 -0.66
C LYS A 27 16.91 2.90 0.41
N LEU A 28 15.79 2.35 0.01
CA LEU A 28 14.73 1.91 0.90
C LEU A 28 14.58 0.40 0.77
N HIS A 29 14.63 -0.30 1.90
CA HIS A 29 14.33 -1.72 1.93
C HIS A 29 12.81 -1.92 1.93
N ARG A 30 12.33 -2.92 1.20
CA ARG A 30 10.93 -3.28 1.09
C ARG A 30 10.78 -4.79 1.15
N ALA A 31 9.98 -5.28 2.09
CA ALA A 31 9.59 -6.69 2.17
C ALA A 31 8.23 -6.91 1.48
N THR A 32 8.08 -8.06 0.83
CA THR A 32 6.81 -8.54 0.29
C THR A 32 6.22 -9.56 1.23
N PHE A 33 4.99 -9.32 1.67
CA PHE A 33 4.25 -10.24 2.54
C PHE A 33 3.09 -10.88 1.78
N GLN A 34 2.98 -12.20 1.90
CA GLN A 34 1.77 -12.93 1.54
C GLN A 34 0.78 -12.85 2.70
N LEU A 35 -0.45 -12.47 2.40
CA LEU A 35 -1.52 -12.40 3.40
C LEU A 35 -2.06 -13.80 3.66
N THR A 36 -1.61 -14.41 4.75
CA THR A 36 -2.08 -15.72 5.19
C THR A 36 -3.49 -15.58 5.78
N PRO A 37 -4.49 -16.31 5.28
CA PRO A 37 -5.84 -16.28 5.84
C PRO A 37 -5.84 -16.67 7.32
N SER A 38 -6.43 -15.81 8.14
CA SER A 38 -6.66 -16.07 9.56
C SER A 38 -7.91 -15.32 10.01
N ALA A 39 -8.57 -15.83 11.05
CA ALA A 39 -9.78 -15.20 11.56
C ALA A 39 -9.44 -13.82 12.17
N PRO A 40 -10.24 -12.77 11.88
CA PRO A 40 -10.18 -11.54 12.65
C PRO A 40 -10.61 -11.78 14.11
N SER A 41 -10.41 -10.82 14.99
CA SER A 41 -10.88 -10.91 16.36
C SER A 41 -12.42 -10.99 16.42
N PRO A 42 -13.00 -11.58 17.50
CA PRO A 42 -14.46 -11.61 17.68
C PRO A 42 -15.13 -10.24 17.71
N ALA A 43 -14.35 -9.17 17.99
CA ALA A 43 -14.84 -7.78 17.99
C ALA A 43 -14.94 -7.17 16.59
N PHE A 44 -14.42 -7.83 15.56
CA PHE A 44 -14.52 -7.37 14.18
C PHE A 44 -15.93 -7.61 13.64
N CYS A 45 -16.55 -6.57 13.12
CA CYS A 45 -17.89 -6.63 12.53
C CYS A 45 -17.79 -6.45 11.01
N PRO A 46 -17.98 -7.50 10.19
CA PRO A 46 -17.93 -7.40 8.73
C PRO A 46 -18.94 -6.41 8.15
N ASP A 47 -20.10 -6.22 8.81
CA ASP A 47 -21.14 -5.29 8.36
C ASP A 47 -20.70 -3.82 8.44
N GLU A 48 -19.65 -3.54 9.18
CA GLU A 48 -19.05 -2.20 9.25
C GLU A 48 -17.95 -1.96 8.19
N VAL A 49 -17.74 -2.94 7.30
CA VAL A 49 -16.89 -2.77 6.13
C VAL A 49 -17.70 -2.13 5.02
N ASN A 50 -17.25 -0.95 4.59
CA ASN A 50 -17.82 -0.28 3.42
C ASN A 50 -16.95 -0.58 2.20
N GLU A 51 -17.52 -1.29 1.22
CA GLU A 51 -16.85 -1.69 -0.02
C GLU A 51 -16.99 -0.65 -1.15
N SER A 52 -17.70 0.45 -0.89
CA SER A 52 -17.88 1.58 -1.82
C SER A 52 -17.86 2.92 -1.05
N PRO A 53 -16.76 3.22 -0.35
CA PRO A 53 -16.67 4.42 0.47
C PRO A 53 -16.61 5.69 -0.38
N ARG A 54 -17.01 6.82 0.22
CA ARG A 54 -16.72 8.13 -0.37
C ARG A 54 -15.20 8.34 -0.38
N LEU A 55 -14.62 8.60 -1.57
CA LEU A 55 -13.18 8.75 -1.72
C LEU A 55 -12.60 9.90 -0.91
N GLN A 56 -13.38 10.96 -0.63
CA GLN A 56 -12.98 12.01 0.29
C GLN A 56 -12.63 11.46 1.68
N ASN A 57 -13.50 10.62 2.26
CA ASN A 57 -13.26 10.02 3.59
C ASN A 57 -12.02 9.12 3.59
N VAL A 58 -11.80 8.41 2.47
CA VAL A 58 -10.60 7.58 2.29
C VAL A 58 -9.35 8.44 2.29
N TYR A 59 -9.36 9.54 1.54
CA TYR A 59 -8.23 10.46 1.45
C TYR A 59 -7.87 11.03 2.83
N GLU A 60 -8.86 11.44 3.63
CA GLU A 60 -8.66 11.93 5.00
C GLU A 60 -7.95 10.90 5.90
N ILE A 61 -8.33 9.61 5.78
CA ILE A 61 -7.64 8.53 6.50
C ILE A 61 -6.20 8.36 6.02
N LEU A 62 -6.00 8.42 4.68
CA LEU A 62 -4.68 8.24 4.08
C LEU A 62 -3.72 9.37 4.44
N GLN A 63 -4.17 10.62 4.51
CA GLN A 63 -3.33 11.77 4.90
C GLN A 63 -2.68 11.58 6.28
N GLU A 64 -3.38 10.94 7.23
CA GLU A 64 -2.83 10.65 8.55
C GLU A 64 -1.77 9.52 8.55
N GLY A 65 -1.75 8.69 7.50
CA GLY A 65 -0.85 7.54 7.38
C GLY A 65 0.30 7.73 6.40
N PHE A 66 0.15 8.64 5.43
CA PHE A 66 1.07 8.85 4.32
C PHE A 66 1.42 10.33 4.17
N PRO A 67 2.52 10.81 4.78
CA PRO A 67 2.89 12.23 4.76
C PRO A 67 3.22 12.77 3.35
N ASN A 68 3.56 11.88 2.42
CA ASN A 68 3.88 12.21 1.02
C ASN A 68 2.74 11.81 0.06
N LEU A 69 1.49 11.77 0.56
CA LEU A 69 0.34 11.50 -0.30
C LEU A 69 0.20 12.63 -1.33
N LEU A 70 -0.12 12.26 -2.57
CA LEU A 70 -0.41 13.23 -3.63
C LEU A 70 -1.53 14.20 -3.21
N GLU A 71 -1.52 15.39 -3.76
CA GLU A 71 -2.59 16.36 -3.58
C GLU A 71 -3.95 15.72 -3.98
N TYR A 72 -5.03 16.15 -3.28
CA TYR A 72 -6.33 15.49 -3.36
C TYR A 72 -6.88 15.36 -4.78
N SER A 73 -6.76 16.38 -5.60
CA SER A 73 -7.32 16.36 -6.96
C SER A 73 -6.61 15.33 -7.86
N LEU A 74 -5.29 15.24 -7.73
CA LEU A 74 -4.47 14.27 -8.47
C LEU A 74 -4.74 12.84 -7.99
N TRP A 75 -4.75 12.64 -6.66
CA TRP A 75 -5.07 11.35 -6.08
C TRP A 75 -6.48 10.89 -6.46
N LEU A 76 -7.47 11.79 -6.36
CA LEU A 76 -8.87 11.49 -6.68
C LEU A 76 -9.04 11.10 -8.15
N THR A 77 -8.35 11.80 -9.06
CA THR A 77 -8.40 11.52 -10.49
C THR A 77 -7.90 10.11 -10.79
N ASP A 78 -6.72 9.73 -10.26
CA ASP A 78 -6.15 8.40 -10.46
C ASP A 78 -7.03 7.31 -9.84
N VAL A 79 -7.38 7.44 -8.56
CA VAL A 79 -8.14 6.41 -7.84
C VAL A 79 -9.54 6.23 -8.42
N SER A 80 -10.25 7.34 -8.71
CA SER A 80 -11.60 7.24 -9.29
C SER A 80 -11.59 6.61 -10.68
N HIS A 81 -10.56 6.91 -11.49
CA HIS A 81 -10.37 6.26 -12.78
C HIS A 81 -10.18 4.75 -12.63
N ARG A 82 -9.25 4.31 -11.78
CA ARG A 82 -8.98 2.89 -11.55
C ARG A 82 -10.20 2.14 -11.00
N CYS A 83 -10.91 2.73 -10.05
CA CYS A 83 -12.12 2.13 -9.48
C CYS A 83 -13.24 1.99 -10.53
N ARG A 84 -13.48 3.02 -11.34
CA ARG A 84 -14.51 2.97 -12.40
C ARG A 84 -14.23 1.93 -13.47
N HIS A 85 -12.96 1.65 -13.74
CA HIS A 85 -12.54 0.62 -14.70
C HIS A 85 -12.34 -0.76 -14.08
N GLY A 86 -12.70 -0.94 -12.79
CA GLY A 86 -12.59 -2.23 -12.10
C GLY A 86 -11.17 -2.69 -11.84
N MET A 87 -10.17 -1.81 -12.04
CA MET A 87 -8.76 -2.13 -11.81
C MET A 87 -8.39 -2.13 -10.33
N SER A 88 -9.04 -1.27 -9.55
CA SER A 88 -8.81 -1.14 -8.11
C SER A 88 -10.12 -1.11 -7.35
N LYS A 89 -10.07 -1.52 -6.08
CA LYS A 89 -11.19 -1.42 -5.15
C LYS A 89 -10.71 -0.85 -3.83
N VAL A 90 -11.37 0.20 -3.37
CA VAL A 90 -11.07 0.83 -2.07
C VAL A 90 -12.11 0.41 -1.06
N LEU A 91 -11.66 0.04 0.14
CA LEU A 91 -12.53 -0.37 1.23
C LEU A 91 -12.20 0.43 2.49
N THR A 92 -13.21 0.64 3.34
CA THR A 92 -13.02 1.20 4.67
C THR A 92 -13.66 0.34 5.74
N TYR A 93 -13.13 0.40 6.95
CA TYR A 93 -13.70 -0.20 8.15
C TYR A 93 -13.95 0.88 9.20
N LYS A 94 -15.21 0.97 9.69
CA LYS A 94 -15.66 1.96 10.70
C LYS A 94 -15.32 3.41 10.33
N ASN A 95 -15.22 3.73 9.04
CA ASN A 95 -14.74 5.04 8.57
C ASN A 95 -13.41 5.51 9.23
N SER A 96 -12.63 4.56 9.74
CA SER A 96 -11.42 4.83 10.53
C SER A 96 -10.19 4.13 9.98
N SER A 97 -10.35 3.01 9.30
CA SER A 97 -9.28 2.31 8.60
C SER A 97 -9.62 2.15 7.13
N THR A 98 -8.62 2.17 6.27
CA THR A 98 -8.75 1.95 4.84
C THR A 98 -7.71 0.96 4.34
N LEU A 99 -8.03 0.27 3.26
CA LEU A 99 -7.10 -0.46 2.41
C LEU A 99 -7.58 -0.40 0.96
N THR A 100 -6.66 -0.57 0.03
CA THR A 100 -6.95 -0.61 -1.41
C THR A 100 -6.49 -1.95 -1.98
N LEU A 101 -7.38 -2.64 -2.69
CA LEU A 101 -6.99 -3.68 -3.63
C LEU A 101 -6.50 -2.95 -4.88
N VAL A 102 -5.19 -2.86 -5.04
CA VAL A 102 -4.53 -2.02 -6.06
C VAL A 102 -4.75 -2.58 -7.45
N TYR A 103 -4.64 -3.90 -7.57
CA TYR A 103 -4.99 -4.66 -8.76
C TYR A 103 -5.27 -6.12 -8.40
N ASP A 104 -6.01 -6.79 -9.27
CA ASP A 104 -6.21 -8.23 -9.30
C ASP A 104 -5.78 -8.73 -10.69
N TRP A 105 -4.75 -9.55 -10.74
CA TRP A 105 -4.27 -10.13 -11.97
C TRP A 105 -4.15 -11.65 -11.84
N LYS A 106 -5.02 -12.36 -12.55
CA LYS A 106 -5.08 -13.83 -12.54
C LYS A 106 -5.16 -14.42 -11.12
N GLY A 107 -5.95 -13.78 -10.25
CA GLY A 107 -6.14 -14.20 -8.86
C GLY A 107 -5.01 -13.78 -7.90
N ASN A 108 -4.02 -13.01 -8.36
CA ASN A 108 -3.02 -12.41 -7.49
C ASN A 108 -3.42 -10.96 -7.20
N VAL A 109 -3.72 -10.67 -5.97
CA VAL A 109 -4.22 -9.36 -5.53
C VAL A 109 -3.13 -8.62 -4.77
N LEU A 110 -2.80 -7.41 -5.21
CA LEU A 110 -1.95 -6.51 -4.44
C LEU A 110 -2.81 -5.66 -3.51
N VAL A 111 -2.57 -5.76 -2.22
CA VAL A 111 -3.15 -4.90 -1.18
C VAL A 111 -2.19 -3.75 -0.88
N GLY A 112 -2.69 -2.53 -0.85
CA GLY A 112 -1.89 -1.35 -0.57
C GLY A 112 -2.69 -0.27 0.16
N GLN A 113 -2.05 0.86 0.40
CA GLN A 113 -2.66 2.04 1.04
C GLN A 113 -3.39 1.71 2.36
N VAL A 114 -2.77 0.84 3.18
CA VAL A 114 -3.32 0.46 4.48
C VAL A 114 -3.04 1.57 5.48
N ALA A 115 -4.08 2.19 6.00
CA ALA A 115 -3.99 3.26 6.99
C ALA A 115 -5.11 3.18 8.02
N THR A 116 -4.85 3.72 9.22
CA THR A 116 -5.84 3.91 10.28
C THR A 116 -5.66 5.30 10.86
N LYS A 117 -6.76 6.02 11.08
CA LYS A 117 -6.78 7.33 11.73
C LYS A 117 -6.01 7.29 13.05
N LEU A 118 -5.26 8.35 13.36
CA LEU A 118 -4.43 8.43 14.55
C LEU A 118 -5.20 8.10 15.84
N ALA A 119 -6.40 8.62 15.96
CA ALA A 119 -7.25 8.43 17.15
C ALA A 119 -7.69 6.96 17.37
N GLN A 120 -7.64 6.11 16.33
CA GLN A 120 -8.03 4.70 16.39
C GLN A 120 -6.83 3.74 16.26
N ARG A 121 -5.60 4.25 16.22
CA ARG A 121 -4.41 3.38 16.24
C ARG A 121 -4.33 2.63 17.58
N GLY A 122 -3.79 1.41 17.52
CA GLY A 122 -3.75 0.50 18.67
C GLY A 122 -5.03 -0.29 18.94
N SER A 123 -6.17 0.05 18.30
CA SER A 123 -7.45 -0.67 18.47
C SER A 123 -7.54 -1.98 17.69
N GLY A 124 -6.49 -2.38 16.97
CA GLY A 124 -6.47 -3.61 16.17
C GLY A 124 -7.21 -3.54 14.83
N TYR A 125 -7.78 -2.39 14.46
CA TYR A 125 -8.60 -2.26 13.24
C TYR A 125 -7.86 -2.68 11.97
N ALA A 126 -6.65 -2.20 11.74
CA ALA A 126 -5.87 -2.59 10.54
C ALA A 126 -5.57 -4.08 10.52
N ARG A 127 -5.20 -4.68 11.68
CA ARG A 127 -4.93 -6.12 11.81
C ARG A 127 -6.15 -6.95 11.42
N ASP A 128 -7.28 -6.65 12.03
CA ASP A 128 -8.49 -7.46 11.85
C ASP A 128 -9.09 -7.24 10.44
N PHE A 129 -8.99 -6.04 9.91
CA PHE A 129 -9.43 -5.73 8.55
C PHE A 129 -8.57 -6.44 7.49
N LEU A 130 -7.24 -6.49 7.68
CA LEU A 130 -6.34 -7.25 6.83
C LEU A 130 -6.58 -8.76 6.89
N ARG A 131 -6.84 -9.31 8.08
CA ARG A 131 -7.21 -10.73 8.23
C ARG A 131 -8.51 -11.05 7.54
N TRP A 132 -9.51 -10.19 7.70
CA TRP A 132 -10.80 -10.36 7.05
C TRP A 132 -10.67 -10.35 5.52
N ILE A 133 -9.95 -9.38 4.94
CA ILE A 133 -9.79 -9.33 3.47
C ILE A 133 -8.97 -10.51 2.95
N ALA A 134 -7.94 -10.95 3.69
CA ALA A 134 -7.18 -12.15 3.33
C ALA A 134 -8.06 -13.39 3.28
N GLY A 135 -8.93 -13.59 4.28
CA GLY A 135 -9.91 -14.68 4.30
C GLY A 135 -10.94 -14.60 3.17
N LYS A 136 -11.45 -13.40 2.90
CA LYS A 136 -12.41 -13.14 1.80
C LYS A 136 -11.79 -13.48 0.44
N LEU A 137 -10.58 -13.00 0.16
CA LEU A 137 -9.89 -13.26 -1.11
C LEU A 137 -9.54 -14.75 -1.25
N ALA A 138 -9.09 -15.40 -0.17
CA ALA A 138 -8.82 -16.83 -0.21
C ALA A 138 -10.08 -17.68 -0.49
N ALA A 139 -11.24 -17.29 0.06
CA ALA A 139 -12.52 -17.94 -0.25
C ALA A 139 -12.93 -17.78 -1.72
N GLU A 140 -12.46 -16.72 -2.38
CA GLU A 140 -12.60 -16.50 -3.84
C GLU A 140 -11.53 -17.23 -4.66
N GLY A 141 -10.65 -18.03 -4.04
CA GLY A 141 -9.53 -18.72 -4.71
C GLY A 141 -8.38 -17.79 -5.10
N LYS A 142 -8.30 -16.60 -4.48
CA LYS A 142 -7.27 -15.60 -4.77
C LYS A 142 -6.17 -15.59 -3.72
N GLN A 143 -4.97 -15.18 -4.13
CA GLN A 143 -3.84 -14.92 -3.24
C GLN A 143 -3.62 -13.42 -3.09
N ALA A 144 -3.38 -12.96 -1.89
CA ALA A 144 -3.13 -11.56 -1.62
C ALA A 144 -1.69 -11.33 -1.11
N ALA A 145 -1.09 -10.25 -1.58
CA ALA A 145 0.22 -9.80 -1.12
C ALA A 145 0.22 -8.29 -0.88
N LEU A 146 1.17 -7.84 -0.09
CA LEU A 146 1.43 -6.41 0.11
C LEU A 146 2.93 -6.14 0.22
N PHE A 147 3.30 -4.89 -0.02
CA PHE A 147 4.65 -4.39 0.21
C PHE A 147 4.73 -3.61 1.51
N ALA A 148 5.80 -3.83 2.27
CA ALA A 148 6.06 -3.14 3.53
C ALA A 148 7.47 -2.53 3.56
N LEU A 149 7.57 -1.25 3.87
CA LEU A 149 8.83 -0.63 4.25
C LEU A 149 9.25 -1.08 5.65
N ASP A 150 10.54 -0.96 5.99
CA ASP A 150 11.14 -1.42 7.25
C ASP A 150 10.31 -1.08 8.49
N VAL A 151 9.79 0.14 8.55
CA VAL A 151 9.00 0.63 9.70
C VAL A 151 7.68 -0.12 9.92
N ARG A 152 7.26 -0.98 8.97
CA ARG A 152 6.01 -1.75 9.02
C ARG A 152 6.22 -3.25 9.04
N ILE A 153 7.42 -3.74 8.82
CA ILE A 153 7.73 -5.18 8.74
C ILE A 153 7.33 -5.92 10.02
N SER A 154 7.69 -5.39 11.19
CA SER A 154 7.33 -5.98 12.48
C SER A 154 5.82 -6.18 12.63
N PHE A 155 5.03 -5.17 12.28
CA PHE A 155 3.57 -5.23 12.32
C PHE A 155 3.00 -6.38 11.48
N TYR A 156 3.47 -6.56 10.24
CA TYR A 156 2.97 -7.63 9.38
C TYR A 156 3.39 -9.02 9.85
N ARG A 157 4.59 -9.16 10.43
CA ARG A 157 5.02 -10.42 11.07
C ARG A 157 4.17 -10.74 12.30
N GLU A 158 3.87 -9.77 13.16
CA GLU A 158 3.03 -9.93 14.36
C GLU A 158 1.61 -10.38 14.03
N ILE A 159 1.03 -9.89 12.93
CA ILE A 159 -0.31 -10.31 12.51
C ILE A 159 -0.33 -11.67 11.80
N GLY A 160 0.83 -12.31 11.62
CA GLY A 160 0.97 -13.68 11.13
C GLY A 160 1.10 -13.80 9.60
N PHE A 161 1.44 -12.70 8.89
CA PHE A 161 1.69 -12.74 7.45
C PHE A 161 3.10 -13.25 7.16
N GLN A 162 3.23 -13.99 6.06
CA GLN A 162 4.48 -14.60 5.66
C GLN A 162 5.29 -13.65 4.76
N GLU A 163 6.50 -13.34 5.15
CA GLU A 163 7.46 -12.66 4.27
C GLU A 163 7.95 -13.63 3.20
N ILE A 164 7.76 -13.27 1.94
CA ILE A 164 8.07 -14.14 0.78
C ILE A 164 9.18 -13.59 -0.11
N ALA A 165 9.48 -12.30 -0.03
CA ALA A 165 10.54 -11.67 -0.79
C ALA A 165 11.05 -10.41 -0.08
N SER A 166 12.27 -10.04 -0.41
CA SER A 166 12.92 -8.81 0.02
C SER A 166 13.53 -8.12 -1.20
N GLU A 167 13.31 -6.84 -1.33
CA GLU A 167 13.76 -6.04 -2.46
C GLU A 167 14.11 -4.62 -2.02
N TYR A 168 14.68 -3.84 -2.92
CA TYR A 168 15.07 -2.47 -2.66
C TYR A 168 14.40 -1.51 -3.63
N VAL A 169 14.08 -0.34 -3.12
CA VAL A 169 13.61 0.81 -3.90
C VAL A 169 14.69 1.89 -3.80
N LEU A 170 15.17 2.34 -4.95
CA LEU A 170 16.09 3.46 -5.05
C LEU A 170 15.27 4.68 -5.46
N GLU A 171 15.20 5.69 -4.62
CA GLU A 171 14.48 6.95 -4.88
C GLU A 171 15.47 8.10 -5.04
N ARG A 172 15.36 8.82 -6.16
CA ARG A 172 16.26 9.94 -6.46
C ARG A 172 15.99 11.13 -5.53
N GLN A 173 17.04 11.69 -4.96
CA GLN A 173 16.98 12.75 -3.96
C GLN A 173 17.23 14.16 -4.50
N ASP A 174 17.75 14.28 -5.72
CA ASP A 174 18.21 15.54 -6.33
C ASP A 174 17.09 16.37 -7.00
N ILE A 175 15.84 15.92 -6.96
CA ILE A 175 14.70 16.69 -7.46
C ILE A 175 14.07 17.47 -6.31
N PRO A 176 14.12 18.81 -6.31
CA PRO A 176 13.32 19.60 -5.40
C PRO A 176 11.84 19.21 -5.47
N LYS A 177 11.16 19.16 -4.33
CA LYS A 177 9.74 18.77 -4.24
C LYS A 177 8.84 19.57 -5.22
N GLU A 178 9.20 20.82 -5.50
CA GLU A 178 8.49 21.69 -6.45
C GLU A 178 8.56 21.25 -7.92
N GLN A 179 9.54 20.41 -8.29
CA GLN A 179 9.64 19.90 -9.67
C GLN A 179 8.98 18.52 -9.85
N GLN A 180 8.69 17.81 -8.75
CA GLN A 180 7.96 16.54 -8.79
C GLN A 180 6.50 16.76 -9.23
N GLU A 181 5.92 17.92 -8.92
CA GLU A 181 4.55 18.27 -9.31
C GLU A 181 4.40 18.61 -10.82
N LYS A 182 5.48 19.01 -11.49
CA LYS A 182 5.46 19.39 -12.92
C LYS A 182 5.79 18.26 -13.89
N GLY A 183 6.30 17.13 -13.41
CA GLY A 183 6.69 15.99 -14.25
C GLY A 183 5.68 14.85 -14.29
N ALA A 184 4.51 15.01 -13.68
CA ALA A 184 3.42 14.03 -13.64
C ALA A 184 2.24 14.39 -14.57
N LEU A 185 2.52 15.15 -15.64
CA LEU A 185 1.59 15.43 -16.75
C LEU A 185 1.87 14.52 -17.95
#